data_bee83ae98c4179b079335f753221eee7
#
_entry.id   bee83ae98c4179b079335f753221eee7
#
_cell.length_a   1.000
_cell.length_b   1.000
_cell.length_c   1.000
_cell.angle_alpha   90.00
_cell.angle_beta   90.00
_cell.angle_gamma   90.00
#
_symmetry.space_group_name_H-M   'P 1'
#
loop_
_entity.id
_entity.type
_entity.pdbx_description
1 polymer ?
#
loop_
_entity_poly.entity_id
_entity_poly.type
_entity_poly.pdbx_seq_one_letter_code
_entity_poly.pdbx_strand_id
1 'polypeptide(L)'
;MINSSLQKTLANEVNLKGVGLHTGKEVNLTFKPAPVNTGFIFVRSDLVPKVEIPADIQHVINTDRGTNLEKDGVSIQTSEHVLAALVGMSVNNCYIELDAAESPIMDGSSKFFVDAIESVGVIEQEEIKDEYIVTEPVSYKDEKTGSEITLIPSDEFQVTTMVDFDTKILGTQNASLDKITDFKETIAPSRTFSFLHELETLLENGLIKGGDLNNAIVYVDKPLSQKTMKRLKAAFGKENISVKPNGILDNLSLHFSNEAARHKLLDVIGDIALVGVPIRGKVFAHKPGHQVNAAFSRKLSQIIKKDRRQNAPKIDINSEPIMDVNAIIKMLPHRPPFLLVDKIFELSDKHVVGLKNVTMNEPFFAGHFP
;
A
#
# COMPACT_ATOMS: atom_id res chain seq x y z
N MET A 1 21.80 17.98 7.66
CA MET A 1 20.89 17.54 8.73
C MET A 1 19.71 16.91 8.03
N ILE A 2 19.46 15.62 8.24
CA ILE A 2 18.28 14.93 7.70
C ILE A 2 17.09 15.49 8.47
N ASN A 3 16.20 16.20 7.77
CA ASN A 3 14.95 16.66 8.37
C ASN A 3 14.10 15.41 8.66
N SER A 4 14.19 14.90 9.88
CA SER A 4 13.33 13.79 10.35
C SER A 4 11.96 14.36 10.66
N SER A 5 10.95 14.00 9.86
CA SER A 5 9.57 14.38 10.15
C SER A 5 8.95 13.42 11.18
N LEU A 6 8.00 13.94 11.97
CA LEU A 6 7.25 13.15 12.94
C LEU A 6 6.24 12.23 12.23
N GLN A 7 5.86 11.15 12.90
CA GLN A 7 4.75 10.31 12.47
C GLN A 7 3.44 11.09 12.58
N LYS A 8 2.44 10.67 11.81
CA LYS A 8 1.12 11.32 11.76
C LYS A 8 0.00 10.31 11.82
N THR A 9 -1.09 10.71 12.48
CA THR A 9 -2.37 10.00 12.53
C THR A 9 -3.52 10.95 12.32
N LEU A 10 -4.75 10.44 12.23
CA LEU A 10 -5.96 11.30 12.16
C LEU A 10 -6.20 11.99 13.50
N ALA A 11 -6.77 13.20 13.46
CA ALA A 11 -7.16 13.91 14.69
C ALA A 11 -8.42 13.30 15.33
N ASN A 12 -9.35 12.80 14.52
CA ASN A 12 -10.59 12.14 14.97
C ASN A 12 -10.94 10.98 14.03
N GLU A 13 -11.85 10.13 14.45
CA GLU A 13 -12.43 9.10 13.58
C GLU A 13 -13.40 9.72 12.55
N VAL A 14 -13.49 9.08 11.39
CA VAL A 14 -14.42 9.46 10.32
C VAL A 14 -14.95 8.23 9.61
N ASN A 15 -16.27 8.23 9.34
CA ASN A 15 -16.96 7.13 8.68
C ASN A 15 -17.38 7.50 7.25
N LEU A 16 -17.26 6.51 6.35
CA LEU A 16 -17.79 6.54 4.99
C LEU A 16 -18.69 5.33 4.78
N LYS A 17 -19.78 5.53 4.04
CA LYS A 17 -20.64 4.45 3.60
C LYS A 17 -20.62 4.34 2.08
N GLY A 18 -20.50 3.12 1.57
CA GLY A 18 -20.51 2.84 0.14
C GLY A 18 -20.84 1.39 -0.16
N VAL A 19 -20.47 0.95 -1.37
CA VAL A 19 -20.74 -0.41 -1.87
C VAL A 19 -19.44 -1.00 -2.39
N GLY A 20 -19.17 -2.27 -2.09
CA GLY A 20 -18.04 -3.01 -2.67
C GLY A 20 -18.25 -3.27 -4.16
N LEU A 21 -17.21 -3.04 -4.96
CA LEU A 21 -17.26 -3.17 -6.43
C LEU A 21 -17.64 -4.60 -6.88
N HIS A 22 -17.00 -5.60 -6.27
CA HIS A 22 -17.14 -7.01 -6.66
C HIS A 22 -18.25 -7.72 -5.89
N THR A 23 -18.40 -7.41 -4.61
CA THR A 23 -19.39 -8.04 -3.74
C THR A 23 -20.79 -7.46 -3.89
N GLY A 24 -20.90 -6.19 -4.24
CA GLY A 24 -22.14 -5.43 -4.27
C GLY A 24 -22.77 -5.22 -2.89
N LYS A 25 -22.03 -5.50 -1.82
CA LYS A 25 -22.51 -5.32 -0.44
C LYS A 25 -22.30 -3.89 0.02
N GLU A 26 -23.26 -3.37 0.77
CA GLU A 26 -23.03 -2.13 1.52
C GLU A 26 -21.92 -2.36 2.53
N VAL A 27 -21.10 -1.35 2.73
CA VAL A 27 -19.99 -1.36 3.67
C VAL A 27 -19.82 0.01 4.31
N ASN A 28 -19.62 0.00 5.63
CA ASN A 28 -19.18 1.14 6.39
C ASN A 28 -17.67 0.99 6.61
N LEU A 29 -16.90 1.99 6.17
CA LEU A 29 -15.49 2.11 6.43
C LEU A 29 -15.26 3.24 7.42
N THR A 30 -14.55 2.96 8.51
CA THR A 30 -14.19 3.98 9.51
C THR A 30 -12.69 4.07 9.63
N PHE A 31 -12.14 5.25 9.32
CA PHE A 31 -10.76 5.57 9.67
C PHE A 31 -10.69 6.00 11.13
N LYS A 32 -9.77 5.43 11.89
CA LYS A 32 -9.54 5.76 13.31
C LYS A 32 -8.09 6.12 13.57
N PRO A 33 -7.83 7.10 14.45
CA PRO A 33 -6.49 7.35 14.94
C PRO A 33 -5.85 6.07 15.49
N ALA A 34 -4.55 5.92 15.27
CA ALA A 34 -3.79 4.79 15.80
C ALA A 34 -2.53 5.28 16.51
N PRO A 35 -2.01 4.54 17.51
CA PRO A 35 -0.76 4.85 18.20
C PRO A 35 0.43 4.92 17.24
N VAL A 36 1.52 5.52 17.70
CA VAL A 36 2.81 5.51 17.00
C VAL A 36 3.25 4.08 16.67
N ASN A 37 3.91 3.91 15.53
CA ASN A 37 4.43 2.61 15.05
C ASN A 37 3.37 1.53 14.77
N THR A 38 2.10 1.91 14.65
CA THR A 38 1.02 0.98 14.28
C THR A 38 1.05 0.65 12.78
N GLY A 39 1.39 1.61 11.91
CA GLY A 39 1.19 1.48 10.48
C GLY A 39 -0.29 1.49 10.10
N PHE A 40 -0.64 0.79 9.04
CA PHE A 40 -2.04 0.64 8.60
C PHE A 40 -2.54 -0.76 8.96
N ILE A 41 -3.67 -0.81 9.65
CA ILE A 41 -4.30 -2.08 10.07
C ILE A 41 -5.77 -2.05 9.65
N PHE A 42 -6.14 -2.98 8.79
CA PHE A 42 -7.54 -3.24 8.49
C PHE A 42 -8.17 -4.07 9.60
N VAL A 43 -9.39 -3.70 10.00
CA VAL A 43 -10.11 -4.38 11.08
C VAL A 43 -11.48 -4.83 10.58
N ARG A 44 -11.74 -6.14 10.54
CA ARG A 44 -13.07 -6.71 10.23
C ARG A 44 -13.95 -6.63 11.47
N SER A 45 -14.73 -5.55 11.54
CA SER A 45 -15.57 -5.24 12.70
C SER A 45 -16.89 -5.99 12.74
N ASP A 46 -17.27 -6.63 11.64
CA ASP A 46 -18.46 -7.51 11.53
C ASP A 46 -18.23 -8.91 12.12
N LEU A 47 -16.98 -9.25 12.48
CA LEU A 47 -16.63 -10.54 13.05
C LEU A 47 -16.49 -10.49 14.57
N VAL A 48 -16.73 -11.63 15.23
CA VAL A 48 -16.53 -11.78 16.68
C VAL A 48 -15.69 -13.03 16.94
N PRO A 49 -14.46 -12.88 17.46
CA PRO A 49 -13.76 -11.60 17.73
C PRO A 49 -13.43 -10.83 16.45
N LYS A 50 -13.23 -9.52 16.55
CA LYS A 50 -12.72 -8.70 15.46
C LYS A 50 -11.36 -9.25 14.99
N VAL A 51 -11.10 -9.18 13.68
CA VAL A 51 -9.85 -9.65 13.10
C VAL A 51 -9.07 -8.46 12.55
N GLU A 52 -7.84 -8.32 13.00
CA GLU A 52 -6.89 -7.30 12.55
C GLU A 52 -5.96 -7.88 11.48
N ILE A 53 -5.91 -7.23 10.33
CA ILE A 53 -5.10 -7.62 9.17
C ILE A 53 -4.13 -6.47 8.88
N PRO A 54 -2.85 -6.60 9.18
CA PRO A 54 -1.85 -5.60 8.83
C PRO A 54 -1.81 -5.38 7.32
N ALA A 55 -1.76 -4.10 6.91
CA ALA A 55 -1.58 -3.74 5.51
C ALA A 55 -0.10 -3.86 5.13
N ASP A 56 0.37 -5.07 5.01
CA ASP A 56 1.72 -5.39 4.59
C ASP A 56 1.75 -6.46 3.48
N ILE A 57 2.86 -6.52 2.78
CA ILE A 57 3.02 -7.38 1.60
C ILE A 57 2.98 -8.88 1.92
N GLN A 58 3.16 -9.28 3.18
CA GLN A 58 3.09 -10.70 3.59
C GLN A 58 1.64 -11.19 3.65
N HIS A 59 0.68 -10.29 3.86
CA HIS A 59 -0.75 -10.59 3.89
C HIS A 59 -1.42 -10.53 2.51
N VAL A 60 -0.70 -10.12 1.45
CA VAL A 60 -1.25 -10.12 0.08
C VAL A 60 -1.38 -11.54 -0.44
N ILE A 61 -2.63 -11.99 -0.63
CA ILE A 61 -2.95 -13.35 -1.11
C ILE A 61 -3.11 -13.43 -2.62
N ASN A 62 -3.72 -12.42 -3.22
CA ASN A 62 -3.86 -12.31 -4.66
C ASN A 62 -3.99 -10.85 -5.09
N THR A 63 -3.85 -10.64 -6.38
CA THR A 63 -3.91 -9.33 -7.04
C THR A 63 -4.89 -9.31 -8.21
N ASP A 64 -5.86 -10.23 -8.17
CA ASP A 64 -6.91 -10.32 -9.18
C ASP A 64 -7.91 -9.18 -8.96
N ARG A 65 -7.92 -8.23 -9.90
CA ARG A 65 -8.81 -7.05 -9.93
C ARG A 65 -8.69 -6.07 -8.77
N GLY A 66 -7.60 -6.09 -8.03
CA GLY A 66 -7.33 -5.27 -6.87
C GLY A 66 -6.39 -5.99 -5.92
N THR A 67 -5.88 -5.30 -4.95
CA THR A 67 -4.97 -5.87 -3.98
C THR A 67 -5.74 -6.40 -2.78
N ASN A 68 -5.68 -7.72 -2.59
CA ASN A 68 -6.44 -8.45 -1.57
C ASN A 68 -5.50 -8.93 -0.46
N LEU A 69 -5.88 -8.62 0.78
CA LEU A 69 -5.16 -8.99 2.00
C LEU A 69 -5.92 -10.09 2.74
N GLU A 70 -5.19 -10.98 3.42
CA GLU A 70 -5.78 -12.02 4.25
C GLU A 70 -4.92 -12.31 5.48
N LYS A 71 -5.59 -12.60 6.57
CA LYS A 71 -5.00 -13.18 7.78
C LYS A 71 -6.00 -14.14 8.42
N ASP A 72 -5.53 -15.34 8.77
CA ASP A 72 -6.33 -16.37 9.46
C ASP A 72 -7.64 -16.74 8.74
N GLY A 73 -7.62 -16.75 7.39
CA GLY A 73 -8.80 -17.03 6.56
C GLY A 73 -9.81 -15.89 6.44
N VAL A 74 -9.48 -14.71 6.97
CA VAL A 74 -10.30 -13.50 6.86
C VAL A 74 -9.64 -12.52 5.90
N SER A 75 -10.39 -12.09 4.87
CA SER A 75 -9.85 -11.24 3.79
C SER A 75 -10.46 -9.84 3.77
N ILE A 76 -9.70 -8.92 3.21
CA ILE A 76 -10.09 -7.59 2.75
C ILE A 76 -9.73 -7.46 1.28
N GLN A 77 -10.69 -6.99 0.46
CA GLN A 77 -10.52 -6.78 -0.96
C GLN A 77 -10.46 -5.28 -1.29
N THR A 78 -9.80 -4.94 -2.41
CA THR A 78 -9.73 -3.56 -2.95
C THR A 78 -9.15 -2.58 -1.93
N SER A 79 -7.94 -2.88 -1.42
CA SER A 79 -7.27 -2.08 -0.39
C SER A 79 -6.51 -0.88 -0.95
N GLU A 80 -6.13 -0.89 -2.22
CA GLU A 80 -5.20 0.04 -2.86
C GLU A 80 -5.66 1.50 -2.82
N HIS A 81 -6.93 1.79 -3.07
CA HIS A 81 -7.45 3.17 -3.10
C HIS A 81 -7.45 3.81 -1.70
N VAL A 82 -7.76 3.01 -0.68
CA VAL A 82 -7.75 3.41 0.72
C VAL A 82 -6.31 3.71 1.18
N LEU A 83 -5.39 2.80 0.86
CA LEU A 83 -3.96 2.96 1.21
C LEU A 83 -3.33 4.15 0.49
N ALA A 84 -3.67 4.35 -0.81
CA ALA A 84 -3.21 5.51 -1.57
C ALA A 84 -3.68 6.84 -0.94
N ALA A 85 -4.92 6.91 -0.45
CA ALA A 85 -5.44 8.09 0.24
C ALA A 85 -4.67 8.38 1.54
N LEU A 86 -4.42 7.37 2.37
CA LEU A 86 -3.67 7.52 3.62
C LEU A 86 -2.23 8.00 3.36
N VAL A 87 -1.52 7.37 2.41
CA VAL A 87 -0.17 7.79 2.01
C VAL A 87 -0.18 9.20 1.44
N GLY A 88 -1.12 9.49 0.53
CA GLY A 88 -1.28 10.79 -0.11
C GLY A 88 -1.56 11.93 0.87
N MET A 89 -2.26 11.64 1.96
CA MET A 89 -2.51 12.57 3.07
C MET A 89 -1.42 12.54 4.15
N SER A 90 -0.30 11.87 3.89
CA SER A 90 0.85 11.75 4.80
C SER A 90 0.51 11.13 6.16
N VAL A 91 -0.51 10.29 6.25
CA VAL A 91 -0.83 9.51 7.44
C VAL A 91 0.15 8.34 7.54
N ASN A 92 0.60 8.04 8.75
CA ASN A 92 1.52 6.93 9.03
C ASN A 92 0.84 5.81 9.83
N ASN A 93 -0.10 6.17 10.71
CA ASN A 93 -0.75 5.24 11.62
C ASN A 93 -2.27 5.40 11.56
N CYS A 94 -2.98 4.32 11.20
CA CYS A 94 -4.44 4.35 11.08
C CYS A 94 -5.02 2.94 11.24
N TYR A 95 -6.08 2.80 12.05
CA TYR A 95 -6.98 1.65 11.96
C TYR A 95 -8.05 1.93 10.91
N ILE A 96 -8.32 0.95 10.06
CA ILE A 96 -9.28 0.99 8.95
C ILE A 96 -10.33 -0.08 9.25
N GLU A 97 -11.40 0.30 9.96
CA GLU A 97 -12.46 -0.65 10.32
C GLU A 97 -13.45 -0.81 9.16
N LEU A 98 -13.82 -2.05 8.85
CA LEU A 98 -14.80 -2.41 7.83
C LEU A 98 -15.80 -3.43 8.39
N ASP A 99 -17.08 -3.25 8.09
CA ASP A 99 -18.14 -4.21 8.42
C ASP A 99 -18.46 -5.18 7.28
N ALA A 100 -17.58 -5.26 6.27
CA ALA A 100 -17.65 -6.18 5.14
C ALA A 100 -16.24 -6.57 4.63
N ALA A 101 -16.17 -7.54 3.72
CA ALA A 101 -14.91 -8.08 3.19
C ALA A 101 -14.27 -7.22 2.09
N GLU A 102 -14.88 -6.12 1.68
CA GLU A 102 -14.38 -5.29 0.58
C GLU A 102 -14.50 -3.81 0.93
N SER A 103 -13.47 -3.03 0.59
CA SER A 103 -13.52 -1.57 0.72
C SER A 103 -14.58 -0.97 -0.21
N PRO A 104 -15.26 0.13 0.18
CA PRO A 104 -16.23 0.76 -0.70
C PRO A 104 -15.54 1.36 -1.92
N ILE A 105 -16.09 1.14 -3.12
CA ILE A 105 -15.51 1.66 -4.35
C ILE A 105 -15.67 3.17 -4.51
N MET A 106 -16.67 3.75 -3.87
CA MET A 106 -17.06 5.14 -4.01
C MET A 106 -17.31 5.53 -5.49
N ASP A 107 -16.58 6.52 -6.01
CA ASP A 107 -16.61 6.90 -7.43
C ASP A 107 -15.50 6.23 -8.26
N GLY A 108 -14.79 5.26 -7.68
CA GLY A 108 -13.67 4.59 -8.32
C GLY A 108 -12.32 5.30 -8.16
N SER A 109 -12.26 6.35 -7.35
CA SER A 109 -11.05 7.12 -7.04
C SER A 109 -10.70 7.08 -5.55
N SER A 110 -9.64 7.76 -5.14
CA SER A 110 -9.33 7.98 -3.71
C SER A 110 -9.92 9.28 -3.14
N LYS A 111 -10.62 10.06 -3.95
CA LYS A 111 -11.09 11.39 -3.57
C LYS A 111 -11.93 11.40 -2.29
N PHE A 112 -12.92 10.52 -2.19
CA PHE A 112 -13.81 10.48 -1.03
C PHE A 112 -13.09 10.11 0.26
N PHE A 113 -12.08 9.23 0.19
CA PHE A 113 -11.24 8.89 1.33
C PHE A 113 -10.37 10.08 1.75
N VAL A 114 -9.80 10.80 0.78
CA VAL A 114 -9.03 12.02 1.02
C VAL A 114 -9.90 13.10 1.66
N ASP A 115 -11.10 13.35 1.12
CA ASP A 115 -12.05 14.33 1.65
C ASP A 115 -12.45 14.00 3.11
N ALA A 116 -12.66 12.71 3.40
CA ALA A 116 -12.96 12.25 4.76
C ALA A 116 -11.79 12.49 5.73
N ILE A 117 -10.56 12.10 5.34
CA ILE A 117 -9.36 12.33 6.14
C ILE A 117 -9.16 13.83 6.40
N GLU A 118 -9.31 14.65 5.36
CA GLU A 118 -9.19 16.10 5.48
C GLU A 118 -10.24 16.71 6.43
N SER A 119 -11.47 16.20 6.39
CA SER A 119 -12.56 16.72 7.21
C SER A 119 -12.31 16.63 8.72
N VAL A 120 -11.53 15.63 9.15
CA VAL A 120 -11.17 15.44 10.57
C VAL A 120 -9.77 15.92 10.89
N GLY A 121 -8.93 16.14 9.88
CA GLY A 121 -7.55 16.60 10.02
C GLY A 121 -6.55 15.51 10.37
N VAL A 122 -5.28 15.81 10.17
CA VAL A 122 -4.12 14.95 10.46
C VAL A 122 -3.24 15.66 11.46
N ILE A 123 -2.82 14.96 12.51
CA ILE A 123 -1.99 15.50 13.61
C ILE A 123 -0.64 14.77 13.68
N GLU A 124 0.38 15.48 14.15
CA GLU A 124 1.69 14.92 14.43
C GLU A 124 1.69 14.16 15.75
N GLN A 125 2.48 13.10 15.80
CA GLN A 125 2.72 12.25 16.97
C GLN A 125 4.14 12.47 17.50
N GLU A 126 4.49 11.89 18.64
CA GLU A 126 5.76 12.16 19.31
C GLU A 126 6.97 11.42 18.71
N GLU A 127 6.75 10.37 17.91
CA GLU A 127 7.83 9.56 17.34
C GLU A 127 8.24 10.01 15.94
N ILE A 128 9.55 9.88 15.66
CA ILE A 128 10.11 10.16 14.34
C ILE A 128 9.62 9.08 13.34
N LYS A 129 9.33 9.51 12.12
CA LYS A 129 8.96 8.62 11.03
C LYS A 129 10.12 7.70 10.67
N ASP A 130 9.91 6.38 10.78
CA ASP A 130 10.86 5.34 10.36
C ASP A 130 10.80 5.16 8.83
N GLU A 131 11.52 6.00 8.11
CA GLU A 131 11.52 6.07 6.65
C GLU A 131 12.71 5.30 6.05
N TYR A 132 12.44 4.50 5.02
CA TYR A 132 13.51 3.86 4.26
C TYR A 132 14.04 4.82 3.18
N ILE A 133 15.29 5.23 3.32
CA ILE A 133 15.98 6.09 2.37
C ILE A 133 16.66 5.21 1.31
N VAL A 134 16.25 5.38 0.06
CA VAL A 134 16.81 4.63 -1.07
C VAL A 134 18.20 5.18 -1.39
N THR A 135 19.22 4.34 -1.31
CA THR A 135 20.61 4.70 -1.62
C THR A 135 21.09 4.13 -2.94
N GLU A 136 20.48 3.01 -3.38
CA GLU A 136 20.83 2.35 -4.65
C GLU A 136 19.56 2.02 -5.44
N PRO A 137 19.61 2.00 -6.78
CA PRO A 137 18.46 1.62 -7.59
C PRO A 137 17.98 0.20 -7.32
N VAL A 138 16.66 0.03 -7.20
CA VAL A 138 15.99 -1.28 -7.06
C VAL A 138 14.98 -1.42 -8.20
N SER A 139 15.11 -2.48 -9.01
CA SER A 139 14.19 -2.74 -10.12
C SER A 139 13.56 -4.12 -10.04
N TYR A 140 12.34 -4.21 -10.54
CA TYR A 140 11.64 -5.47 -10.81
C TYR A 140 11.00 -5.41 -12.19
N LYS A 141 11.22 -6.45 -13.00
CA LYS A 141 10.65 -6.58 -14.34
C LYS A 141 9.94 -7.92 -14.47
N ASP A 142 8.74 -7.89 -15.00
CA ASP A 142 8.01 -9.08 -15.42
C ASP A 142 8.27 -9.33 -16.91
N GLU A 143 9.04 -10.36 -17.21
CA GLU A 143 9.43 -10.71 -18.58
C GLU A 143 8.24 -11.15 -19.46
N LYS A 144 7.12 -11.56 -18.86
CA LYS A 144 5.94 -11.99 -19.60
C LYS A 144 5.12 -10.83 -20.13
N THR A 145 4.93 -9.81 -19.28
CA THR A 145 4.10 -8.65 -19.58
C THR A 145 4.93 -7.46 -20.08
N GLY A 146 6.25 -7.46 -19.85
CA GLY A 146 7.13 -6.33 -20.07
C GLY A 146 6.91 -5.18 -19.08
N SER A 147 6.14 -5.43 -18.02
CA SER A 147 5.92 -4.46 -16.94
C SER A 147 7.19 -4.30 -16.09
N GLU A 148 7.51 -3.07 -15.72
CA GLU A 148 8.73 -2.79 -14.96
C GLU A 148 8.49 -1.69 -13.94
N ILE A 149 9.04 -1.89 -12.73
CA ILE A 149 9.09 -0.86 -11.69
C ILE A 149 10.54 -0.68 -11.26
N THR A 150 11.00 0.57 -11.26
CA THR A 150 12.32 0.96 -10.79
C THR A 150 12.19 2.07 -9.76
N LEU A 151 12.81 1.87 -8.61
CA LEU A 151 12.95 2.84 -7.53
C LEU A 151 14.40 3.33 -7.50
N ILE A 152 14.59 4.64 -7.53
CA ILE A 152 15.92 5.28 -7.50
C ILE A 152 16.02 6.26 -6.32
N PRO A 153 17.24 6.62 -5.89
CA PRO A 153 17.46 7.67 -4.89
C PRO A 153 16.79 8.99 -5.26
N SER A 154 16.13 9.61 -4.28
CA SER A 154 15.55 10.96 -4.38
C SER A 154 15.38 11.52 -2.97
N ASP A 155 15.34 12.84 -2.84
CA ASP A 155 15.15 13.51 -1.55
C ASP A 155 13.70 13.46 -1.03
N GLU A 156 12.74 13.16 -1.91
CA GLU A 156 11.32 13.04 -1.59
C GLU A 156 10.72 11.79 -2.22
N PHE A 157 9.54 11.37 -1.73
CA PHE A 157 8.76 10.32 -2.37
C PHE A 157 8.09 10.88 -3.62
N GLN A 158 8.46 10.33 -4.76
CA GLN A 158 7.96 10.71 -6.08
C GLN A 158 7.53 9.48 -6.87
N VAL A 159 6.54 9.63 -7.74
CA VAL A 159 6.07 8.53 -8.60
C VAL A 159 5.83 9.04 -10.01
N THR A 160 6.32 8.31 -10.99
CA THR A 160 6.02 8.52 -12.41
C THR A 160 5.54 7.20 -13.01
N THR A 161 4.41 7.23 -13.70
CA THR A 161 3.86 6.06 -14.39
C THR A 161 3.77 6.31 -15.88
N MET A 162 3.99 5.25 -16.65
CA MET A 162 3.67 5.19 -18.07
C MET A 162 2.82 3.96 -18.34
N VAL A 163 1.67 4.14 -18.97
CA VAL A 163 0.73 3.08 -19.32
C VAL A 163 0.61 2.97 -20.83
N ASP A 164 0.50 1.73 -21.31
CA ASP A 164 0.25 1.38 -22.69
C ASP A 164 -0.49 0.04 -22.69
N PHE A 165 -1.74 0.06 -23.17
CA PHE A 165 -2.60 -1.11 -23.22
C PHE A 165 -2.79 -1.64 -24.64
N ASP A 166 -1.93 -1.22 -25.57
CA ASP A 166 -1.97 -1.60 -26.99
C ASP A 166 -3.32 -1.27 -27.66
N THR A 167 -4.04 -0.25 -27.15
CA THR A 167 -5.33 0.20 -27.70
C THR A 167 -5.17 1.59 -28.32
N LYS A 168 -5.76 1.77 -29.52
CA LYS A 168 -5.74 3.09 -30.20
C LYS A 168 -6.51 4.16 -29.43
N ILE A 169 -7.47 3.76 -28.58
CA ILE A 169 -8.35 4.68 -27.86
C ILE A 169 -7.63 5.30 -26.67
N LEU A 170 -6.90 4.50 -25.89
CA LEU A 170 -6.16 4.99 -24.75
C LEU A 170 -4.78 5.52 -25.18
N GLY A 171 -4.14 4.83 -26.13
CA GLY A 171 -2.75 5.11 -26.52
C GLY A 171 -1.77 4.93 -25.36
N THR A 172 -0.61 5.56 -25.48
CA THR A 172 0.36 5.66 -24.39
C THR A 172 0.10 6.93 -23.60
N GLN A 173 -0.02 6.79 -22.28
CA GLN A 173 -0.21 7.93 -21.36
C GLN A 173 0.83 7.88 -20.26
N ASN A 174 1.17 9.03 -19.69
CA ASN A 174 2.02 9.15 -18.51
C ASN A 174 1.39 10.09 -17.48
N ALA A 175 1.81 9.91 -16.23
CA ALA A 175 1.48 10.79 -15.12
C ALA A 175 2.65 10.84 -14.13
N SER A 176 2.83 11.97 -13.45
CA SER A 176 3.83 12.13 -12.40
C SER A 176 3.23 12.82 -11.19
N LEU A 177 3.74 12.41 -10.02
CA LEU A 177 3.56 13.07 -8.74
C LEU A 177 4.95 13.41 -8.22
N ASP A 178 5.30 14.69 -8.26
CA ASP A 178 6.63 15.15 -7.84
C ASP A 178 6.67 15.58 -6.36
N LYS A 179 5.51 15.94 -5.79
CA LYS A 179 5.33 16.23 -4.36
C LYS A 179 4.09 15.54 -3.84
N ILE A 180 4.21 14.87 -2.70
CA ILE A 180 3.08 14.18 -2.09
C ILE A 180 1.93 15.13 -1.73
N THR A 181 2.22 16.40 -1.45
CA THR A 181 1.23 17.44 -1.18
C THR A 181 0.28 17.72 -2.33
N ASP A 182 0.68 17.39 -3.57
CA ASP A 182 -0.12 17.60 -4.77
C ASP A 182 -1.06 16.40 -5.05
N PHE A 183 -0.94 15.31 -4.26
CA PHE A 183 -1.73 14.09 -4.43
C PHE A 183 -3.22 14.36 -4.44
N LYS A 184 -3.70 15.13 -3.47
CA LYS A 184 -5.12 15.45 -3.28
C LYS A 184 -5.75 16.01 -4.55
N GLU A 185 -5.12 17.00 -5.18
CA GLU A 185 -5.67 17.71 -6.33
C GLU A 185 -5.38 17.04 -7.67
N THR A 186 -4.25 16.32 -7.76
CA THR A 186 -3.76 15.86 -9.06
C THR A 186 -3.93 14.37 -9.28
N ILE A 187 -4.00 13.55 -8.24
CA ILE A 187 -4.04 12.09 -8.33
C ILE A 187 -5.31 11.51 -7.73
N ALA A 188 -5.67 11.93 -6.50
CA ALA A 188 -6.81 11.37 -5.78
C ALA A 188 -8.13 11.36 -6.56
N PRO A 189 -8.47 12.36 -7.41
CA PRO A 189 -9.72 12.36 -8.18
C PRO A 189 -9.72 11.41 -9.39
N SER A 190 -8.62 10.71 -9.67
CA SER A 190 -8.51 9.86 -10.85
C SER A 190 -9.20 8.53 -10.64
N ARG A 191 -10.24 8.27 -11.43
CA ARG A 191 -11.10 7.10 -11.29
C ARG A 191 -10.54 5.87 -12.00
N THR A 192 -10.92 4.71 -11.48
CA THR A 192 -10.64 3.43 -12.12
C THR A 192 -11.29 3.34 -13.51
N PHE A 193 -10.78 2.44 -14.32
CA PHE A 193 -11.26 2.25 -15.67
C PHE A 193 -11.25 0.77 -16.06
N SER A 194 -12.04 0.45 -17.09
CA SER A 194 -12.07 -0.87 -17.72
C SER A 194 -12.21 -0.70 -19.23
N PHE A 195 -11.79 -1.70 -19.97
CA PHE A 195 -12.12 -1.80 -21.39
C PHE A 195 -13.46 -2.48 -21.60
N LEU A 196 -14.14 -2.14 -22.70
CA LEU A 196 -15.46 -2.71 -22.98
C LEU A 196 -15.44 -4.24 -23.06
N HIS A 197 -14.41 -4.82 -23.67
CA HIS A 197 -14.29 -6.27 -23.78
C HIS A 197 -14.12 -6.98 -22.42
N GLU A 198 -13.44 -6.33 -21.47
CA GLU A 198 -13.32 -6.81 -20.10
C GLU A 198 -14.66 -6.71 -19.37
N LEU A 199 -15.32 -5.56 -19.51
CA LEU A 199 -16.63 -5.32 -18.90
C LEU A 199 -17.68 -6.33 -19.37
N GLU A 200 -17.69 -6.69 -20.66
CA GLU A 200 -18.58 -7.72 -21.19
C GLU A 200 -18.34 -9.08 -20.49
N THR A 201 -17.08 -9.49 -20.37
CA THR A 201 -16.69 -10.73 -19.66
C THR A 201 -17.09 -10.70 -18.19
N LEU A 202 -16.93 -9.55 -17.55
CA LEU A 202 -17.27 -9.37 -16.15
C LEU A 202 -18.78 -9.46 -15.89
N LEU A 203 -19.58 -8.85 -16.79
CA LEU A 203 -21.05 -8.92 -16.75
C LEU A 203 -21.55 -10.35 -17.03
N GLU A 204 -20.94 -11.08 -17.97
CA GLU A 204 -21.28 -12.47 -18.27
C GLU A 204 -21.05 -13.40 -17.09
N ASN A 205 -20.03 -13.15 -16.31
CA ASN A 205 -19.67 -13.96 -15.14
C ASN A 205 -20.30 -13.45 -13.82
N GLY A 206 -21.12 -12.39 -13.84
CA GLY A 206 -21.76 -11.82 -12.65
C GLY A 206 -20.75 -11.27 -11.61
N LEU A 207 -19.61 -10.76 -12.08
CA LEU A 207 -18.47 -10.36 -11.26
C LEU A 207 -18.42 -8.87 -10.94
N ILE A 208 -19.37 -8.09 -11.43
CA ILE A 208 -19.58 -6.67 -11.08
C ILE A 208 -20.97 -6.55 -10.47
N LYS A 209 -21.07 -6.66 -9.16
CA LYS A 209 -22.34 -6.54 -8.44
C LYS A 209 -22.60 -5.13 -7.93
N GLY A 210 -21.53 -4.40 -7.57
CA GLY A 210 -21.54 -3.00 -7.13
C GLY A 210 -20.99 -2.03 -8.18
N GLY A 211 -20.56 -2.54 -9.35
CA GLY A 211 -20.10 -1.71 -10.46
C GLY A 211 -21.27 -0.95 -11.10
N ASP A 212 -21.11 0.36 -11.19
CA ASP A 212 -22.00 1.27 -11.89
C ASP A 212 -21.18 2.05 -12.93
N LEU A 213 -21.87 2.54 -13.98
CA LEU A 213 -21.25 3.44 -14.94
C LEU A 213 -20.79 4.78 -14.35
N ASN A 214 -21.08 5.05 -13.07
CA ASN A 214 -20.63 6.24 -12.36
C ASN A 214 -19.31 6.03 -11.57
N ASN A 215 -18.87 4.77 -11.38
CA ASN A 215 -17.66 4.47 -10.59
C ASN A 215 -16.49 3.90 -11.39
N ALA A 216 -16.62 3.83 -12.73
CA ALA A 216 -15.53 3.43 -13.62
C ALA A 216 -15.63 4.11 -14.98
N ILE A 217 -14.51 4.50 -15.55
CA ILE A 217 -14.40 4.95 -16.94
C ILE A 217 -14.38 3.72 -17.84
N VAL A 218 -15.23 3.65 -18.85
CA VAL A 218 -15.24 2.54 -19.80
C VAL A 218 -14.70 2.99 -21.14
N TYR A 219 -13.54 2.45 -21.54
CA TYR A 219 -12.95 2.65 -22.86
C TYR A 219 -13.53 1.65 -23.85
N VAL A 220 -14.07 2.16 -24.95
CA VAL A 220 -14.72 1.37 -26.01
C VAL A 220 -13.68 1.02 -27.06
N ASP A 221 -12.96 -0.05 -26.84
CA ASP A 221 -11.87 -0.55 -27.70
C ASP A 221 -12.35 -1.39 -28.90
N LYS A 222 -13.65 -1.72 -28.92
CA LYS A 222 -14.31 -2.48 -29.99
C LYS A 222 -15.63 -1.82 -30.41
N PRO A 223 -16.07 -1.99 -31.66
CA PRO A 223 -17.39 -1.52 -32.08
C PRO A 223 -18.49 -2.10 -31.17
N LEU A 224 -19.35 -1.23 -30.65
CA LEU A 224 -20.51 -1.61 -29.85
C LEU A 224 -21.52 -2.38 -30.70
N SER A 225 -21.69 -3.66 -30.44
CA SER A 225 -22.76 -4.44 -31.03
C SER A 225 -24.12 -4.05 -30.43
N GLN A 226 -25.22 -4.24 -31.17
CA GLN A 226 -26.56 -4.04 -30.61
C GLN A 226 -26.84 -4.95 -29.40
N LYS A 227 -26.26 -6.16 -29.41
CA LYS A 227 -26.35 -7.12 -28.29
C LYS A 227 -25.67 -6.56 -27.04
N THR A 228 -24.42 -6.06 -27.16
CA THR A 228 -23.67 -5.43 -26.11
C THR A 228 -24.38 -4.21 -25.54
N MET A 229 -24.89 -3.34 -26.44
CA MET A 229 -25.64 -2.16 -26.04
C MET A 229 -26.88 -2.53 -25.22
N LYS A 230 -27.65 -3.54 -25.66
CA LYS A 230 -28.83 -4.01 -24.92
C LYS A 230 -28.47 -4.55 -23.54
N ARG A 231 -27.35 -5.28 -23.42
CA ARG A 231 -26.83 -5.80 -22.13
C ARG A 231 -26.40 -4.69 -21.17
N LEU A 232 -25.65 -3.71 -21.68
CA LEU A 232 -25.21 -2.56 -20.89
C LEU A 232 -26.41 -1.77 -20.36
N LYS A 233 -27.42 -1.50 -21.24
CA LYS A 233 -28.67 -0.83 -20.84
C LYS A 233 -29.39 -1.59 -19.73
N ALA A 234 -29.50 -2.90 -19.85
CA ALA A 234 -30.17 -3.74 -18.86
C ALA A 234 -29.36 -3.81 -17.53
N ALA A 235 -28.04 -3.96 -17.60
CA ALA A 235 -27.19 -4.08 -16.44
C ALA A 235 -27.11 -2.79 -15.60
N PHE A 236 -27.12 -1.64 -16.27
CA PHE A 236 -26.94 -0.34 -15.61
C PHE A 236 -28.23 0.50 -15.54
N GLY A 237 -29.38 -0.04 -15.97
CA GLY A 237 -30.66 0.65 -15.90
C GLY A 237 -30.74 1.96 -16.68
N LYS A 238 -29.92 2.11 -17.76
CA LYS A 238 -29.86 3.33 -18.57
C LYS A 238 -30.49 3.11 -19.94
N GLU A 239 -31.42 3.97 -20.32
CA GLU A 239 -32.07 3.88 -21.64
C GLU A 239 -31.16 4.30 -22.80
N ASN A 240 -30.31 5.29 -22.60
CA ASN A 240 -29.40 5.81 -23.61
C ASN A 240 -27.95 5.61 -23.18
N ILE A 241 -27.19 4.86 -23.97
CA ILE A 241 -25.75 4.68 -23.88
C ILE A 241 -25.17 5.05 -25.23
N SER A 242 -24.23 5.99 -25.27
CA SER A 242 -23.49 6.39 -26.46
C SER A 242 -21.99 6.37 -26.21
N VAL A 243 -21.21 6.50 -27.27
CA VAL A 243 -19.73 6.58 -27.18
C VAL A 243 -19.33 7.98 -27.56
N LYS A 244 -18.57 8.64 -26.73
CA LYS A 244 -18.00 9.96 -26.99
C LYS A 244 -16.93 9.89 -28.09
N PRO A 245 -16.62 11.01 -28.77
CA PRO A 245 -15.57 11.04 -29.80
C PRO A 245 -14.19 10.59 -29.31
N ASN A 246 -13.92 10.70 -28.00
CA ASN A 246 -12.69 10.23 -27.38
C ASN A 246 -12.72 8.74 -26.99
N GLY A 247 -13.74 7.99 -27.47
CA GLY A 247 -13.82 6.54 -27.28
C GLY A 247 -14.23 6.06 -25.90
N ILE A 248 -14.75 6.93 -25.04
CA ILE A 248 -15.33 6.52 -23.75
C ILE A 248 -16.85 6.47 -23.81
N LEU A 249 -17.47 5.65 -22.96
CA LEU A 249 -18.92 5.67 -22.80
C LEU A 249 -19.37 7.05 -22.32
N ASP A 250 -20.54 7.51 -22.81
CA ASP A 250 -21.10 8.82 -22.48
C ASP A 250 -21.81 8.83 -21.11
N ASN A 251 -21.13 8.27 -20.11
CA ASN A 251 -21.61 8.22 -18.73
C ASN A 251 -20.81 9.17 -17.83
N LEU A 252 -19.54 9.42 -18.17
CA LEU A 252 -18.62 10.24 -17.38
C LEU A 252 -17.88 11.25 -18.28
N SER A 253 -17.45 12.35 -17.69
CA SER A 253 -16.45 13.25 -18.26
C SER A 253 -15.13 13.04 -17.53
N LEU A 254 -14.01 13.00 -18.28
CA LEU A 254 -12.69 12.86 -17.66
C LEU A 254 -12.36 14.08 -16.80
N HIS A 255 -11.80 13.85 -15.63
CA HIS A 255 -11.19 14.90 -14.78
C HIS A 255 -9.88 15.39 -15.40
N PHE A 256 -9.11 14.49 -16.00
CA PHE A 256 -7.83 14.75 -16.65
C PHE A 256 -7.75 14.02 -17.98
N SER A 257 -7.09 14.59 -18.97
CA SER A 257 -6.89 13.93 -20.28
C SER A 257 -6.10 12.61 -20.17
N ASN A 258 -5.26 12.48 -19.12
CA ASN A 258 -4.44 11.31 -18.78
C ASN A 258 -4.95 10.60 -17.51
N GLU A 259 -6.25 10.58 -17.28
CA GLU A 259 -6.85 10.06 -16.03
C GLU A 259 -6.48 8.59 -15.79
N ALA A 260 -6.41 7.76 -16.83
CA ALA A 260 -5.99 6.37 -16.72
C ALA A 260 -4.57 6.21 -16.18
N ALA A 261 -3.61 7.01 -16.66
CA ALA A 261 -2.24 6.99 -16.13
C ALA A 261 -2.16 7.49 -14.69
N ARG A 262 -2.95 8.50 -14.34
CA ARG A 262 -3.05 9.00 -12.94
C ARG A 262 -3.65 7.97 -12.01
N HIS A 263 -4.67 7.25 -12.47
CA HIS A 263 -5.25 6.16 -11.68
C HIS A 263 -4.22 5.04 -11.45
N LYS A 264 -3.47 4.64 -12.49
CA LYS A 264 -2.39 3.66 -12.31
C LYS A 264 -1.26 4.15 -11.41
N LEU A 265 -1.02 5.46 -11.35
CA LEU A 265 -0.11 6.06 -10.36
C LEU A 265 -0.68 5.93 -8.94
N LEU A 266 -1.98 6.18 -8.76
CA LEU A 266 -2.69 5.97 -7.49
C LEU A 266 -2.55 4.51 -7.02
N ASP A 267 -2.78 3.54 -7.90
CA ASP A 267 -2.61 2.11 -7.61
C ASP A 267 -1.17 1.78 -7.16
N VAL A 268 -0.17 2.34 -7.85
CA VAL A 268 1.24 2.15 -7.46
C VAL A 268 1.52 2.67 -6.05
N ILE A 269 0.97 3.84 -5.68
CA ILE A 269 1.14 4.39 -4.32
C ILE A 269 0.52 3.46 -3.28
N GLY A 270 -0.72 3.01 -3.51
CA GLY A 270 -1.43 2.13 -2.59
C GLY A 270 -0.76 0.76 -2.42
N ASP A 271 -0.30 0.17 -3.52
CA ASP A 271 0.37 -1.13 -3.49
C ASP A 271 1.78 -1.06 -2.88
N ILE A 272 2.51 0.04 -3.07
CA ILE A 272 3.84 0.24 -2.45
C ILE A 272 3.70 0.53 -0.95
N ALA A 273 2.59 1.09 -0.48
CA ALA A 273 2.33 1.26 0.94
C ALA A 273 2.43 -0.07 1.72
N LEU A 274 2.15 -1.20 1.05
CA LEU A 274 2.26 -2.55 1.62
C LEU A 274 3.70 -3.00 1.93
N VAL A 275 4.71 -2.23 1.56
CA VAL A 275 6.08 -2.43 2.06
C VAL A 275 6.15 -2.25 3.58
N GLY A 276 5.19 -1.50 4.16
CA GLY A 276 5.01 -1.32 5.59
C GLY A 276 5.88 -0.22 6.21
N VAL A 277 6.66 0.49 5.38
CA VAL A 277 7.44 1.66 5.81
C VAL A 277 7.36 2.75 4.76
N PRO A 278 7.32 4.04 5.14
CA PRO A 278 7.44 5.14 4.21
C PRO A 278 8.77 5.06 3.44
N ILE A 279 8.74 5.45 2.18
CA ILE A 279 9.90 5.39 1.29
C ILE A 279 10.31 6.80 0.89
N ARG A 280 11.61 7.09 0.92
CA ARG A 280 12.21 8.26 0.32
C ARG A 280 12.97 7.84 -0.93
N GLY A 281 12.43 8.19 -2.10
CA GLY A 281 12.95 7.76 -3.40
C GLY A 281 11.93 8.03 -4.51
N LYS A 282 12.37 7.91 -5.76
CA LYS A 282 11.52 8.11 -6.94
C LYS A 282 11.21 6.79 -7.63
N VAL A 283 9.92 6.50 -7.76
CA VAL A 283 9.39 5.32 -8.45
C VAL A 283 9.11 5.65 -9.91
N PHE A 284 9.62 4.84 -10.82
CA PHE A 284 9.23 4.79 -12.22
C PHE A 284 8.50 3.46 -12.46
N ALA A 285 7.25 3.52 -12.92
CA ALA A 285 6.46 2.34 -13.20
C ALA A 285 6.00 2.35 -14.67
N HIS A 286 6.50 1.40 -15.44
CA HIS A 286 6.11 1.14 -16.82
C HIS A 286 5.12 -0.02 -16.87
N LYS A 287 3.95 0.23 -17.48
CA LYS A 287 2.83 -0.74 -17.54
C LYS A 287 2.51 -1.35 -16.16
N PRO A 288 2.35 -0.55 -15.07
CA PRO A 288 2.10 -1.08 -13.75
C PRO A 288 0.75 -1.80 -13.66
N GLY A 289 0.69 -2.76 -12.75
CA GLY A 289 -0.51 -3.48 -12.36
C GLY A 289 -0.30 -4.13 -11.00
N HIS A 290 -1.39 -4.49 -10.30
CA HIS A 290 -1.31 -4.98 -8.92
C HIS A 290 -0.34 -6.16 -8.75
N GLN A 291 -0.25 -7.06 -9.73
CA GLN A 291 0.66 -8.21 -9.68
C GLN A 291 2.14 -7.75 -9.67
N VAL A 292 2.54 -6.88 -10.60
CA VAL A 292 3.92 -6.39 -10.66
C VAL A 292 4.24 -5.45 -9.51
N ASN A 293 3.27 -4.63 -9.08
CA ASN A 293 3.40 -3.76 -7.92
C ASN A 293 3.66 -4.57 -6.64
N ALA A 294 2.88 -5.63 -6.41
CA ALA A 294 3.06 -6.52 -5.27
C ALA A 294 4.38 -7.30 -5.33
N ALA A 295 4.79 -7.79 -6.50
CA ALA A 295 6.07 -8.47 -6.68
C ALA A 295 7.26 -7.53 -6.39
N PHE A 296 7.20 -6.29 -6.87
CA PHE A 296 8.18 -5.25 -6.55
C PHE A 296 8.20 -4.95 -5.04
N SER A 297 7.04 -4.77 -4.41
CA SER A 297 6.91 -4.50 -2.98
C SER A 297 7.47 -5.64 -2.12
N ARG A 298 7.30 -6.93 -2.53
CA ARG A 298 7.94 -8.08 -1.88
C ARG A 298 9.47 -8.01 -1.98
N LYS A 299 10.01 -7.73 -3.17
CA LYS A 299 11.46 -7.58 -3.37
C LYS A 299 12.01 -6.46 -2.51
N LEU A 300 11.37 -5.30 -2.52
CA LEU A 300 11.79 -4.13 -1.73
C LEU A 300 11.74 -4.42 -0.23
N SER A 301 10.66 -5.04 0.27
CA SER A 301 10.55 -5.45 1.67
C SER A 301 11.69 -6.40 2.11
N GLN A 302 12.12 -7.32 1.24
CA GLN A 302 13.27 -8.20 1.52
C GLN A 302 14.58 -7.43 1.60
N ILE A 303 14.80 -6.46 0.71
CA ILE A 303 15.97 -5.59 0.71
C ILE A 303 16.01 -4.77 1.99
N ILE A 304 14.91 -4.10 2.35
CA ILE A 304 14.81 -3.31 3.58
C ILE A 304 15.11 -4.16 4.83
N LYS A 305 14.54 -5.36 4.91
CA LYS A 305 14.82 -6.28 6.02
C LYS A 305 16.29 -6.69 6.09
N LYS A 306 16.93 -6.90 4.94
CA LYS A 306 18.35 -7.22 4.85
C LYS A 306 19.22 -6.04 5.29
N ASP A 307 18.93 -4.85 4.77
CA ASP A 307 19.69 -3.62 5.09
C ASP A 307 19.57 -3.27 6.58
N ARG A 308 18.36 -3.38 7.15
CA ARG A 308 18.16 -3.17 8.59
C ARG A 308 18.90 -4.16 9.47
N ARG A 309 19.06 -5.41 9.02
CA ARG A 309 19.88 -6.42 9.71
C ARG A 309 21.38 -6.16 9.57
N GLN A 310 21.82 -5.63 8.44
CA GLN A 310 23.24 -5.30 8.20
C GLN A 310 23.65 -3.98 8.87
N ASN A 311 22.70 -3.10 9.15
CA ASN A 311 22.92 -1.87 9.92
C ASN A 311 22.81 -2.10 11.43
N ALA A 312 23.26 -3.29 11.92
CA ALA A 312 23.55 -3.43 13.34
C ALA A 312 24.45 -2.28 13.80
N PRO A 313 24.26 -1.74 15.00
CA PRO A 313 25.05 -0.62 15.50
C PRO A 313 26.53 -0.91 15.28
N LYS A 314 27.24 -0.02 14.57
CA LYS A 314 28.70 -0.13 14.39
C LYS A 314 29.34 0.30 15.70
N ILE A 315 29.59 -0.67 16.56
CA ILE A 315 30.34 -0.47 17.79
C ILE A 315 31.84 -0.63 17.52
N ASP A 316 32.64 0.25 18.04
CA ASP A 316 34.06 -0.04 18.21
C ASP A 316 34.20 -1.04 19.36
N ILE A 317 34.38 -2.31 19.00
CA ILE A 317 34.51 -3.41 19.98
C ILE A 317 35.76 -3.24 20.90
N ASN A 318 36.70 -2.37 20.52
CA ASN A 318 37.90 -2.05 21.32
C ASN A 318 37.67 -0.87 22.27
N SER A 319 36.54 -0.14 22.13
CA SER A 319 36.18 0.90 23.09
C SER A 319 35.83 0.31 24.46
N GLU A 320 35.91 1.12 25.50
CA GLU A 320 35.44 0.70 26.81
C GLU A 320 33.93 0.55 26.86
N PRO A 321 33.38 -0.62 27.25
CA PRO A 321 31.95 -0.79 27.38
C PRO A 321 31.38 0.03 28.54
N ILE A 322 30.13 0.48 28.42
CA ILE A 322 29.40 1.09 29.56
C ILE A 322 29.24 0.09 30.71
N MET A 323 29.06 -1.21 30.37
CA MET A 323 28.96 -2.29 31.33
C MET A 323 29.75 -3.51 30.86
N ASP A 324 30.61 -4.01 31.71
CA ASP A 324 31.23 -5.32 31.57
C ASP A 324 30.33 -6.44 32.13
N VAL A 325 30.75 -7.69 31.99
CA VAL A 325 30.02 -8.86 32.51
C VAL A 325 29.74 -8.78 34.00
N ASN A 326 30.65 -8.20 34.79
CA ASN A 326 30.49 -8.10 36.26
C ASN A 326 29.40 -7.08 36.61
N ALA A 327 29.32 -5.97 35.88
CA ALA A 327 28.25 -4.98 36.03
C ALA A 327 26.89 -5.56 35.59
N ILE A 328 26.85 -6.29 34.48
CA ILE A 328 25.65 -6.96 33.99
C ILE A 328 25.11 -7.99 34.99
N ILE A 329 26.01 -8.80 35.60
CA ILE A 329 25.63 -9.81 36.60
C ILE A 329 25.03 -9.16 37.88
N LYS A 330 25.41 -7.93 38.19
CA LYS A 330 24.83 -7.21 39.34
C LYS A 330 23.42 -6.67 38.99
N MET A 331 23.17 -6.38 37.74
CA MET A 331 21.89 -5.84 37.27
C MET A 331 20.87 -6.95 36.96
N LEU A 332 21.32 -8.06 36.35
CA LEU A 332 20.47 -9.16 35.92
C LEU A 332 20.58 -10.38 36.84
N PRO A 333 19.48 -11.09 37.12
CA PRO A 333 19.52 -12.33 37.93
C PRO A 333 20.11 -13.52 37.15
N HIS A 334 20.30 -13.39 35.84
CA HIS A 334 20.77 -14.45 34.96
C HIS A 334 22.23 -14.83 35.25
N ARG A 335 22.53 -16.10 35.11
CA ARG A 335 23.85 -16.69 35.25
C ARG A 335 24.10 -17.67 34.10
N PRO A 336 25.34 -18.04 33.79
CA PRO A 336 25.59 -19.07 32.80
C PRO A 336 24.78 -20.35 33.08
N PRO A 337 24.17 -21.00 32.08
CA PRO A 337 24.30 -20.71 30.64
C PRO A 337 23.33 -19.64 30.08
N PHE A 338 22.48 -19.03 30.90
CA PHE A 338 21.46 -18.09 30.48
C PHE A 338 21.90 -16.62 30.43
N LEU A 339 23.12 -16.32 30.87
CA LEU A 339 23.72 -15.01 30.72
C LEU A 339 24.31 -14.88 29.30
N LEU A 340 23.55 -14.33 28.39
CA LEU A 340 23.87 -14.31 26.95
C LEU A 340 24.51 -13.00 26.48
N VAL A 341 24.84 -12.06 27.37
CA VAL A 341 25.46 -10.76 27.02
C VAL A 341 26.78 -10.62 27.76
N ASP A 342 27.83 -10.29 27.02
CA ASP A 342 29.19 -10.13 27.59
C ASP A 342 29.52 -8.68 27.91
N LYS A 343 29.03 -7.73 27.08
CA LYS A 343 29.31 -6.29 27.25
C LYS A 343 28.09 -5.48 26.80
N ILE A 344 27.89 -4.28 27.35
CA ILE A 344 26.94 -3.29 26.88
C ILE A 344 27.72 -2.02 26.50
N PHE A 345 27.52 -1.55 25.27
CA PHE A 345 28.16 -0.36 24.71
C PHE A 345 27.26 0.86 24.69
N GLU A 346 25.93 0.65 24.52
CA GLU A 346 24.94 1.72 24.58
C GLU A 346 23.77 1.29 25.46
N LEU A 347 23.26 2.20 26.27
CA LEU A 347 22.11 1.99 27.14
C LEU A 347 21.31 3.29 27.23
N SER A 348 20.04 3.24 26.89
CA SER A 348 19.09 4.33 27.04
C SER A 348 17.73 3.77 27.46
N ASP A 349 16.75 4.64 27.70
CA ASP A 349 15.38 4.21 28.02
C ASP A 349 14.70 3.50 26.84
N LYS A 350 15.20 3.68 25.61
CA LYS A 350 14.57 3.17 24.38
C LYS A 350 15.35 2.05 23.69
N HIS A 351 16.66 1.92 23.93
CA HIS A 351 17.47 0.88 23.28
C HIS A 351 18.69 0.48 24.12
N VAL A 352 19.19 -0.71 23.86
CA VAL A 352 20.44 -1.24 24.37
C VAL A 352 21.24 -1.87 23.24
N VAL A 353 22.54 -1.58 23.20
CA VAL A 353 23.48 -2.23 22.29
C VAL A 353 24.43 -3.09 23.11
N GLY A 354 24.29 -4.40 22.97
CA GLY A 354 25.10 -5.39 23.65
C GLY A 354 25.95 -6.20 22.68
N LEU A 355 27.03 -6.78 23.22
CA LEU A 355 27.91 -7.70 22.52
C LEU A 355 27.86 -9.07 23.19
N LYS A 356 27.75 -10.12 22.37
CA LYS A 356 27.93 -11.52 22.76
C LYS A 356 29.03 -12.13 21.91
N ASN A 357 30.06 -12.66 22.55
CA ASN A 357 31.06 -13.50 21.90
C ASN A 357 30.50 -14.91 21.77
N VAL A 358 30.30 -15.37 20.57
CA VAL A 358 29.80 -16.72 20.30
C VAL A 358 30.96 -17.63 19.98
N THR A 359 31.16 -18.67 20.81
CA THR A 359 32.24 -19.66 20.66
C THR A 359 31.67 -21.07 20.47
N MET A 360 32.47 -21.98 19.98
CA MET A 360 32.09 -23.41 19.84
C MET A 360 31.73 -24.08 21.18
N ASN A 361 32.12 -23.50 22.29
CA ASN A 361 31.83 -24.03 23.62
C ASN A 361 30.50 -23.56 24.21
N GLU A 362 29.74 -22.80 23.48
CA GLU A 362 28.39 -22.37 23.92
C GLU A 362 27.47 -23.56 24.07
N PRO A 363 26.72 -23.72 25.18
CA PRO A 363 25.89 -24.90 25.45
C PRO A 363 24.83 -25.17 24.40
N PHE A 364 24.35 -24.14 23.68
CA PHE A 364 23.33 -24.28 22.66
C PHE A 364 23.85 -24.89 21.33
N PHE A 365 25.19 -25.00 21.15
CA PHE A 365 25.77 -25.74 20.04
C PHE A 365 25.95 -27.22 20.31
N ALA A 366 25.95 -27.63 21.60
CA ALA A 366 26.13 -29.00 21.96
C ALA A 366 24.97 -29.88 21.46
N GLY A 367 25.22 -30.71 20.46
CA GLY A 367 24.23 -31.63 19.88
C GLY A 367 23.28 -31.00 18.87
N HIS A 368 23.49 -29.75 18.45
CA HIS A 368 22.64 -29.12 17.44
C HIS A 368 22.94 -29.64 16.01
N PHE A 369 24.22 -29.75 15.68
CA PHE A 369 24.72 -30.46 14.49
C PHE A 369 26.03 -31.17 14.88
N PRO A 370 26.16 -32.48 14.63
CA PRO A 370 27.41 -33.22 14.88
C PRO A 370 28.52 -32.81 13.93
#